data_a701c61e6944ef6617e24c0f69eaeee0
#
_entry.id   a701c61e6944ef6617e24c0f69eaeee0
#
_cell.length_a   1.000
_cell.length_b   1.000
_cell.length_c   1.000
_cell.angle_alpha   90.00
_cell.angle_beta   90.00
_cell.angle_gamma   90.00
#
_symmetry.space_group_name_H-M   'P 1'
#
loop_
_entity.id
_entity.type
_entity.pdbx_description
1 polymer ?
#
loop_
_entity_poly.entity_id
_entity_poly.type
_entity_poly.pdbx_seq_one_letter_code
_entity_poly.pdbx_strand_id
1 'polypeptide(L)'
;GDISATTAEKLNICVEEGMAFTINTARTPATTFPIMASVNLQIPFAMMNGVLVYDPVQKDYLKVHSLSRETAMVVLGIIKLYGLQCFMYTMEHGTMYTYYDSVESRSLNKFRNERIMKYDKVFTEVDDLSICADRGVIYFFLRERKERLVNLYRDLQAIRGAHAIMYEDIYHEEWVNLEIYSDRASKSAALNRIRQWGGFDHVIG
;
A
#
# COMPACT_ATOMS: atom_id res chain seq x y z
N GLY A 1 -3.60 15.07 2.26
CA GLY A 1 -4.60 16.09 2.11
C GLY A 1 -5.81 15.51 1.41
N ASP A 2 -6.92 16.14 1.61
CA ASP A 2 -8.18 15.76 0.97
C ASP A 2 -8.32 16.53 -0.36
N ILE A 3 -9.17 16.07 -1.26
CA ILE A 3 -9.51 16.79 -2.50
C ILE A 3 -10.56 17.85 -2.16
N SER A 4 -10.33 19.11 -2.54
CA SER A 4 -11.34 20.16 -2.34
C SER A 4 -12.56 19.94 -3.24
N ALA A 5 -13.75 20.40 -2.80
CA ALA A 5 -14.96 20.31 -3.60
C ALA A 5 -14.78 20.93 -5.00
N THR A 6 -14.13 22.09 -5.09
CA THR A 6 -13.83 22.74 -6.36
C THR A 6 -12.91 21.92 -7.27
N THR A 7 -11.92 21.20 -6.69
CA THR A 7 -11.03 20.33 -7.47
C THR A 7 -11.79 19.11 -7.97
N ALA A 8 -12.63 18.49 -7.13
CA ALA A 8 -13.45 17.35 -7.50
C ALA A 8 -14.44 17.73 -8.63
N GLU A 9 -15.11 18.88 -8.51
CA GLU A 9 -16.02 19.40 -9.54
C GLU A 9 -15.33 19.58 -10.91
N LYS A 10 -14.15 20.24 -10.93
CA LYS A 10 -13.38 20.42 -12.15
C LYS A 10 -12.94 19.09 -12.78
N LEU A 11 -12.48 18.14 -11.96
CA LEU A 11 -12.11 16.80 -12.43
C LEU A 11 -13.33 16.07 -13.02
N ASN A 12 -14.48 16.16 -12.38
CA ASN A 12 -15.69 15.50 -12.87
C ASN A 12 -16.15 16.07 -14.21
N ILE A 13 -16.10 17.41 -14.40
CA ILE A 13 -16.39 18.04 -15.69
C ILE A 13 -15.44 17.50 -16.77
N CYS A 14 -14.13 17.47 -16.50
CA CYS A 14 -13.18 16.93 -17.47
C CYS A 14 -13.44 15.45 -17.81
N VAL A 15 -13.80 14.64 -16.81
CA VAL A 15 -14.14 13.22 -17.02
C VAL A 15 -15.42 13.08 -17.86
N GLU A 16 -16.45 13.90 -17.62
CA GLU A 16 -17.68 13.96 -18.43
C GLU A 16 -17.41 14.40 -19.87
N GLU A 17 -16.43 15.27 -20.08
CA GLU A 17 -15.95 15.68 -21.40
C GLU A 17 -15.06 14.64 -22.09
N GLY A 18 -14.84 13.47 -21.47
CA GLY A 18 -14.11 12.33 -22.04
C GLY A 18 -12.65 12.23 -21.63
N MET A 19 -12.17 12.99 -20.65
CA MET A 19 -10.82 12.84 -20.12
C MET A 19 -10.69 11.52 -19.36
N ALA A 20 -9.74 10.68 -19.75
CA ALA A 20 -9.38 9.46 -19.04
C ALA A 20 -8.48 9.81 -17.82
N PHE A 21 -9.10 10.02 -16.67
CA PHE A 21 -8.40 10.39 -15.43
C PHE A 21 -8.21 9.17 -14.52
N THR A 22 -6.98 8.95 -14.07
CA THR A 22 -6.64 7.89 -13.11
C THR A 22 -5.72 8.41 -12.01
N ILE A 23 -5.57 7.61 -10.95
CA ILE A 23 -4.61 7.87 -9.87
C ILE A 23 -3.65 6.70 -9.67
N ASN A 24 -2.46 7.00 -9.21
CA ASN A 24 -1.43 6.03 -8.90
C ASN A 24 -0.75 6.41 -7.58
N THR A 25 -1.13 5.74 -6.49
CA THR A 25 -0.80 6.17 -5.14
C THR A 25 -0.15 5.07 -4.29
N ALA A 26 0.65 5.47 -3.29
CA ALA A 26 1.12 4.57 -2.24
C ALA A 26 0.06 4.30 -1.15
N ARG A 27 -1.07 5.02 -1.16
CA ARG A 27 -2.12 4.89 -0.14
C ARG A 27 -2.82 3.55 -0.20
N THR A 28 -3.31 3.10 0.97
CA THR A 28 -4.18 1.91 1.07
C THR A 28 -5.61 2.20 0.61
N PRO A 29 -6.44 1.19 0.30
CA PRO A 29 -7.86 1.38 -0.01
C PRO A 29 -8.61 2.18 1.06
N ALA A 30 -8.41 1.87 2.35
CA ALA A 30 -9.03 2.58 3.46
C ALA A 30 -8.75 4.09 3.48
N THR A 31 -7.64 4.54 2.90
CA THR A 31 -7.29 5.96 2.79
C THR A 31 -7.59 6.55 1.43
N THR A 32 -7.62 5.74 0.38
CA THR A 32 -7.85 6.22 -1.00
C THR A 32 -9.33 6.42 -1.29
N PHE A 33 -10.17 5.45 -0.95
CA PHE A 33 -11.60 5.53 -1.25
C PHE A 33 -12.29 6.77 -0.64
N PRO A 34 -12.11 7.10 0.64
CA PRO A 34 -12.71 8.31 1.19
C PRO A 34 -12.23 9.60 0.51
N ILE A 35 -10.93 9.69 0.18
CA ILE A 35 -10.35 10.88 -0.49
C ILE A 35 -10.94 11.05 -1.90
N MET A 36 -11.15 9.93 -2.61
CA MET A 36 -11.63 9.93 -4.00
C MET A 36 -13.15 9.85 -4.12
N ALA A 37 -13.89 9.78 -3.01
CA ALA A 37 -15.34 9.57 -3.02
C ALA A 37 -16.15 10.63 -3.81
N SER A 38 -15.62 11.84 -3.94
CA SER A 38 -16.24 12.93 -4.70
C SER A 38 -15.81 13.00 -6.17
N VAL A 39 -14.87 12.15 -6.61
CA VAL A 39 -14.35 12.11 -7.99
C VAL A 39 -14.94 10.91 -8.73
N ASN A 40 -15.56 11.17 -9.88
CA ASN A 40 -16.17 10.15 -10.73
C ASN A 40 -15.11 9.41 -11.56
N LEU A 41 -14.35 8.51 -10.92
CA LEU A 41 -13.36 7.69 -11.61
C LEU A 41 -14.05 6.67 -12.53
N GLN A 42 -13.69 6.66 -13.82
CA GLN A 42 -14.28 5.78 -14.83
C GLN A 42 -13.30 4.72 -15.35
N ILE A 43 -12.03 4.84 -15.01
CA ILE A 43 -10.99 3.89 -15.41
C ILE A 43 -10.25 3.34 -14.19
N PRO A 44 -9.64 2.15 -14.30
CA PRO A 44 -8.91 1.56 -13.21
C PRO A 44 -7.82 2.47 -12.64
N PHE A 45 -7.51 2.30 -11.36
CA PHE A 45 -6.47 3.04 -10.68
C PHE A 45 -5.61 2.14 -9.77
N ALA A 46 -4.40 2.61 -9.46
CA ALA A 46 -3.44 1.84 -8.69
C ALA A 46 -3.26 2.38 -7.27
N MET A 47 -3.19 1.45 -6.31
CA MET A 47 -2.95 1.73 -4.89
C MET A 47 -1.76 0.92 -4.37
N MET A 48 -1.23 1.31 -3.20
CA MET A 48 -0.12 0.63 -2.53
C MET A 48 1.06 0.39 -3.48
N ASN A 49 1.53 1.46 -4.15
CA ASN A 49 2.65 1.40 -5.11
C ASN A 49 2.43 0.43 -6.29
N GLY A 50 1.18 0.19 -6.69
CA GLY A 50 0.84 -0.73 -7.77
C GLY A 50 0.65 -2.19 -7.35
N VAL A 51 0.66 -2.47 -6.05
CA VAL A 51 0.30 -3.79 -5.50
C VAL A 51 -1.15 -4.12 -5.81
N LEU A 52 -2.03 -3.13 -5.77
CA LEU A 52 -3.45 -3.24 -6.07
C LEU A 52 -3.80 -2.39 -7.27
N VAL A 53 -4.55 -2.96 -8.23
CA VAL A 53 -5.22 -2.22 -9.30
C VAL A 53 -6.71 -2.48 -9.19
N TYR A 54 -7.49 -1.43 -9.02
CA TYR A 54 -8.94 -1.49 -8.76
C TYR A 54 -9.72 -0.84 -9.89
N ASP A 55 -10.82 -1.49 -10.28
CA ASP A 55 -11.79 -0.96 -11.24
C ASP A 55 -12.94 -0.30 -10.49
N PRO A 56 -13.11 1.03 -10.58
CA PRO A 56 -14.17 1.73 -9.88
C PRO A 56 -15.56 1.47 -10.46
N VAL A 57 -15.66 1.05 -11.73
CA VAL A 57 -16.93 0.76 -12.41
C VAL A 57 -17.43 -0.63 -12.03
N GLN A 58 -16.55 -1.65 -12.10
CA GLN A 58 -16.89 -3.03 -11.71
C GLN A 58 -16.85 -3.22 -10.18
N LYS A 59 -16.24 -2.27 -9.46
CA LYS A 59 -16.02 -2.32 -8.01
C LYS A 59 -15.25 -3.56 -7.56
N ASP A 60 -14.22 -3.93 -8.32
CA ASP A 60 -13.41 -5.12 -8.07
C ASP A 60 -11.93 -4.87 -8.32
N TYR A 61 -11.08 -5.73 -7.76
CA TYR A 61 -9.64 -5.69 -7.96
C TYR A 61 -9.25 -6.45 -9.23
N LEU A 62 -8.83 -5.73 -10.26
CA LEU A 62 -8.32 -6.33 -11.50
C LEU A 62 -6.96 -7.00 -11.31
N LYS A 63 -6.18 -6.53 -10.32
CA LYS A 63 -4.89 -7.09 -10.00
C LYS A 63 -4.56 -6.94 -8.52
N VAL A 64 -4.07 -8.04 -7.95
CA VAL A 64 -3.46 -8.10 -6.61
C VAL A 64 -2.10 -8.78 -6.75
N HIS A 65 -1.04 -8.12 -6.32
CA HIS A 65 0.31 -8.68 -6.29
C HIS A 65 0.64 -9.14 -4.87
N SER A 66 0.42 -10.42 -4.60
CA SER A 66 0.80 -11.04 -3.33
C SER A 66 2.24 -11.53 -3.36
N LEU A 67 2.88 -11.57 -2.21
CA LEU A 67 4.08 -12.33 -1.94
C LEU A 67 3.73 -13.83 -1.88
N SER A 68 4.65 -14.71 -2.25
CA SER A 68 4.48 -16.12 -1.94
C SER A 68 4.58 -16.34 -0.41
N ARG A 69 4.00 -17.43 0.09
CA ARG A 69 4.11 -17.79 1.51
C ARG A 69 5.58 -17.84 1.95
N GLU A 70 6.42 -18.48 1.14
CA GLU A 70 7.85 -18.64 1.41
C GLU A 70 8.53 -17.27 1.50
N THR A 71 8.30 -16.38 0.54
CA THR A 71 8.85 -15.02 0.55
C THR A 71 8.36 -14.23 1.76
N ALA A 72 7.08 -14.30 2.08
CA ALA A 72 6.50 -13.61 3.24
C ALA A 72 7.13 -14.12 4.56
N MET A 73 7.33 -15.43 4.69
CA MET A 73 7.99 -16.03 5.86
C MET A 73 9.46 -15.61 5.98
N VAL A 74 10.20 -15.55 4.88
CA VAL A 74 11.60 -15.08 4.88
C VAL A 74 11.65 -13.61 5.31
N VAL A 75 10.82 -12.74 4.72
CA VAL A 75 10.74 -11.32 5.09
C VAL A 75 10.41 -11.18 6.58
N LEU A 76 9.40 -11.88 7.07
CA LEU A 76 8.99 -11.82 8.48
C LEU A 76 10.13 -12.32 9.40
N GLY A 77 10.81 -13.41 9.04
CA GLY A 77 11.95 -13.94 9.79
C GLY A 77 13.10 -12.93 9.90
N ILE A 78 13.42 -12.23 8.83
CA ILE A 78 14.46 -11.18 8.84
C ILE A 78 14.01 -10.00 9.72
N ILE A 79 12.76 -9.53 9.62
CA ILE A 79 12.24 -8.45 10.47
C ILE A 79 12.37 -8.83 11.95
N LYS A 80 11.99 -10.06 12.32
CA LYS A 80 12.11 -10.59 13.68
C LYS A 80 13.56 -10.73 14.16
N LEU A 81 14.47 -11.12 13.26
CA LEU A 81 15.91 -11.21 13.57
C LEU A 81 16.51 -9.86 13.99
N TYR A 82 16.03 -8.77 13.42
CA TYR A 82 16.41 -7.41 13.79
C TYR A 82 15.66 -6.87 15.04
N GLY A 83 14.82 -7.68 15.67
CA GLY A 83 14.00 -7.26 16.83
C GLY A 83 13.05 -6.10 16.48
N LEU A 84 12.52 -6.09 15.26
CA LEU A 84 11.64 -5.06 14.76
C LEU A 84 10.20 -5.58 14.62
N GLN A 85 9.26 -4.66 14.70
CA GLN A 85 7.83 -4.91 14.60
C GLN A 85 7.29 -4.36 13.29
N CYS A 86 6.24 -4.98 12.75
CA CYS A 86 5.63 -4.53 11.51
C CYS A 86 4.11 -4.69 11.51
N PHE A 87 3.46 -3.99 10.60
CA PHE A 87 2.12 -4.33 10.14
C PHE A 87 2.23 -5.20 8.90
N MET A 88 1.52 -6.32 8.89
CA MET A 88 1.36 -7.19 7.74
C MET A 88 -0.04 -7.03 7.16
N TYR A 89 -0.10 -6.79 5.85
CA TYR A 89 -1.35 -6.63 5.12
C TYR A 89 -1.61 -7.87 4.27
N THR A 90 -2.83 -8.37 4.32
CA THR A 90 -3.30 -9.47 3.48
C THR A 90 -4.47 -9.05 2.62
N MET A 91 -4.73 -9.80 1.56
CA MET A 91 -5.91 -9.66 0.73
C MET A 91 -6.65 -11.00 0.69
N GLU A 92 -7.81 -11.05 1.34
CA GLU A 92 -8.61 -12.26 1.50
C GLU A 92 -10.00 -12.02 0.89
N HIS A 93 -10.34 -12.73 -0.18
CA HIS A 93 -11.64 -12.61 -0.86
C HIS A 93 -12.05 -11.15 -1.20
N GLY A 94 -11.09 -10.37 -1.70
CA GLY A 94 -11.34 -8.96 -2.05
C GLY A 94 -11.35 -7.99 -0.86
N THR A 95 -11.10 -8.47 0.35
CA THR A 95 -11.02 -7.63 1.55
C THR A 95 -9.58 -7.56 2.08
N MET A 96 -9.12 -6.35 2.35
CA MET A 96 -7.79 -6.11 2.91
C MET A 96 -7.84 -6.13 4.44
N TYR A 97 -7.01 -6.97 5.05
CA TYR A 97 -6.80 -7.02 6.49
C TYR A 97 -5.42 -6.48 6.87
N THR A 98 -5.27 -6.05 8.12
CA THR A 98 -4.00 -5.59 8.67
C THR A 98 -3.75 -6.27 10.00
N TYR A 99 -2.69 -7.05 10.07
CA TYR A 99 -2.30 -7.83 11.24
C TYR A 99 -1.02 -7.29 11.89
N TYR A 100 -0.89 -7.52 13.18
CA TYR A 100 0.32 -7.28 13.96
C TYR A 100 0.39 -8.26 15.14
N ASP A 101 1.58 -8.58 15.62
CA ASP A 101 1.80 -9.44 16.79
C ASP A 101 2.27 -8.66 18.03
N SER A 102 2.81 -7.46 17.84
CA SER A 102 3.11 -6.52 18.91
C SER A 102 3.29 -5.10 18.37
N VAL A 103 3.07 -4.08 19.19
CA VAL A 103 3.28 -2.67 18.87
C VAL A 103 3.86 -1.94 20.08
N GLU A 104 5.11 -2.26 20.44
CA GLU A 104 5.86 -1.59 21.50
C GLU A 104 6.57 -0.33 20.98
N SER A 105 6.92 -0.31 19.68
CA SER A 105 7.53 0.83 19.02
C SER A 105 6.61 2.06 19.08
N ARG A 106 7.13 3.16 19.64
CA ARG A 106 6.40 4.43 19.74
C ARG A 106 5.95 4.96 18.37
N SER A 107 6.81 4.86 17.37
CA SER A 107 6.55 5.31 16.00
C SER A 107 5.43 4.50 15.34
N LEU A 108 5.48 3.16 15.45
CA LEU A 108 4.50 2.25 14.88
C LEU A 108 3.14 2.38 15.58
N ASN A 109 3.15 2.51 16.93
CA ASN A 109 1.93 2.73 17.72
C ASN A 109 1.25 4.06 17.37
N LYS A 110 2.02 5.14 17.24
CA LYS A 110 1.49 6.44 16.79
C LYS A 110 0.86 6.32 15.40
N PHE A 111 1.54 5.67 14.45
CA PHE A 111 0.99 5.42 13.12
C PHE A 111 -0.34 4.68 13.18
N ARG A 112 -0.43 3.57 13.95
CA ARG A 112 -1.65 2.80 14.12
C ARG A 112 -2.80 3.66 14.63
N ASN A 113 -2.58 4.41 15.71
CA ASN A 113 -3.59 5.25 16.34
C ASN A 113 -4.09 6.35 15.40
N GLU A 114 -3.19 7.01 14.68
CA GLU A 114 -3.56 8.02 13.66
C GLU A 114 -4.45 7.41 12.55
N ARG A 115 -4.17 6.18 12.13
CA ARG A 115 -4.96 5.50 11.08
C ARG A 115 -6.32 5.04 11.59
N ILE A 116 -6.41 4.58 12.83
CA ILE A 116 -7.69 4.25 13.48
C ILE A 116 -8.54 5.52 13.59
N MET A 117 -7.98 6.58 14.17
CA MET A 117 -8.74 7.83 14.43
C MET A 117 -9.19 8.53 13.14
N LYS A 118 -8.35 8.56 12.10
CA LYS A 118 -8.65 9.34 10.88
C LYS A 118 -9.46 8.57 9.84
N TYR A 119 -9.29 7.25 9.77
CA TYR A 119 -9.82 6.42 8.68
C TYR A 119 -10.61 5.21 9.16
N ASP A 120 -10.88 5.11 10.45
CA ASP A 120 -11.55 3.95 11.09
C ASP A 120 -10.91 2.61 10.67
N LYS A 121 -9.57 2.62 10.51
CA LYS A 121 -8.84 1.46 10.01
C LYS A 121 -8.71 0.40 11.11
N VAL A 122 -9.14 -0.82 10.79
CA VAL A 122 -9.03 -1.97 11.69
C VAL A 122 -7.61 -2.56 11.62
N PHE A 123 -7.03 -2.80 12.79
CA PHE A 123 -5.79 -3.54 12.99
C PHE A 123 -6.08 -4.73 13.91
N THR A 124 -5.77 -5.94 13.46
CA THR A 124 -6.06 -7.17 14.18
C THR A 124 -4.78 -7.70 14.85
N GLU A 125 -4.83 -7.87 16.15
CA GLU A 125 -3.74 -8.47 16.91
C GLU A 125 -3.80 -10.00 16.77
N VAL A 126 -2.63 -10.62 16.63
CA VAL A 126 -2.46 -12.08 16.57
C VAL A 126 -1.26 -12.47 17.43
N ASP A 127 -1.20 -13.71 17.89
CA ASP A 127 -0.10 -14.19 18.72
C ASP A 127 1.24 -14.21 17.97
N ASP A 128 1.20 -14.53 16.66
CA ASP A 128 2.35 -14.55 15.76
C ASP A 128 1.90 -14.30 14.33
N LEU A 129 2.55 -13.34 13.65
CA LEU A 129 2.23 -13.01 12.26
C LEU A 129 2.42 -14.17 11.27
N SER A 130 3.24 -15.18 11.63
CA SER A 130 3.46 -16.35 10.77
C SER A 130 2.19 -17.15 10.49
N ILE A 131 1.21 -17.14 11.41
CA ILE A 131 -0.09 -17.80 11.21
C ILE A 131 -0.93 -17.17 10.09
N CYS A 132 -0.60 -15.96 9.69
CA CYS A 132 -1.29 -15.23 8.62
C CYS A 132 -0.55 -15.31 7.27
N ALA A 133 0.59 -16.01 7.19
CA ALA A 133 1.43 -16.04 5.98
C ALA A 133 0.73 -16.68 4.75
N ASP A 134 -0.28 -17.53 4.97
CA ASP A 134 -1.08 -18.18 3.92
C ASP A 134 -2.28 -17.34 3.46
N ARG A 135 -2.53 -16.17 4.07
CA ARG A 135 -3.72 -15.35 3.83
C ARG A 135 -3.56 -14.34 2.69
N GLY A 136 -2.66 -14.61 1.72
CA GLY A 136 -2.44 -13.69 0.61
C GLY A 136 -1.74 -12.40 1.05
N VAL A 137 -0.56 -12.52 1.64
CA VAL A 137 0.25 -11.36 2.09
C VAL A 137 0.60 -10.47 0.92
N ILE A 138 0.24 -9.19 1.00
CA ILE A 138 0.50 -8.20 -0.05
C ILE A 138 1.56 -7.18 0.34
N TYR A 139 1.76 -6.94 1.66
CA TYR A 139 2.58 -5.81 2.11
C TYR A 139 3.05 -5.98 3.55
N PHE A 140 4.27 -5.51 3.84
CA PHE A 140 4.73 -5.22 5.19
C PHE A 140 5.06 -3.74 5.32
N PHE A 141 4.75 -3.17 6.46
CA PHE A 141 5.03 -1.78 6.79
C PHE A 141 5.71 -1.68 8.15
N LEU A 142 6.85 -0.99 8.17
CA LEU A 142 7.58 -0.64 9.38
C LEU A 142 7.77 0.87 9.44
N ARG A 143 7.83 1.41 10.64
CA ARG A 143 8.21 2.80 10.91
C ARG A 143 9.12 2.84 12.11
N GLU A 144 10.34 3.35 11.93
CA GLU A 144 11.34 3.42 12.98
C GLU A 144 12.40 4.47 12.64
N ARG A 145 13.37 4.70 13.52
CA ARG A 145 14.54 5.52 13.24
C ARG A 145 15.40 4.89 12.15
N LYS A 146 16.02 5.72 11.32
CA LYS A 146 16.82 5.30 10.16
C LYS A 146 17.91 4.29 10.51
N GLU A 147 18.61 4.52 11.62
CA GLU A 147 19.72 3.68 12.08
C GLU A 147 19.28 2.24 12.35
N ARG A 148 18.05 2.04 12.80
CA ARG A 148 17.49 0.71 13.06
C ARG A 148 17.03 -0.01 11.80
N LEU A 149 16.69 0.72 10.73
CA LEU A 149 16.14 0.16 9.49
C LEU A 149 17.20 -0.08 8.41
N VAL A 150 18.32 0.63 8.44
CA VAL A 150 19.30 0.64 7.34
C VAL A 150 19.88 -0.75 7.02
N ASN A 151 20.20 -1.53 8.05
CA ASN A 151 20.76 -2.87 7.85
C ASN A 151 19.67 -3.86 7.43
N LEU A 152 18.50 -3.81 8.06
CA LEU A 152 17.32 -4.58 7.64
C LEU A 152 16.99 -4.30 6.16
N TYR A 153 16.93 -3.02 5.76
CA TYR A 153 16.66 -2.62 4.39
C TYR A 153 17.66 -3.24 3.39
N ARG A 154 18.96 -3.21 3.72
CA ARG A 154 20.01 -3.82 2.88
C ARG A 154 19.80 -5.33 2.70
N ASP A 155 19.50 -6.04 3.77
CA ASP A 155 19.29 -7.48 3.71
C ASP A 155 18.04 -7.85 2.93
N LEU A 156 16.97 -7.05 3.06
CA LEU A 156 15.73 -7.23 2.30
C LEU A 156 15.89 -7.02 0.79
N GLN A 157 16.86 -6.19 0.34
CA GLN A 157 17.13 -6.01 -1.09
C GLN A 157 17.62 -7.29 -1.80
N ALA A 158 18.14 -8.26 -1.05
CA ALA A 158 18.61 -9.53 -1.59
C ALA A 158 17.49 -10.59 -1.75
N ILE A 159 16.27 -10.31 -1.27
CA ILE A 159 15.18 -11.29 -1.25
C ILE A 159 14.45 -11.32 -2.60
N ARG A 160 14.54 -12.45 -3.30
CA ARG A 160 13.81 -12.66 -4.54
C ARG A 160 12.30 -12.70 -4.28
N GLY A 161 11.54 -12.08 -5.17
CA GLY A 161 10.09 -12.00 -5.06
C GLY A 161 9.58 -10.88 -4.17
N ALA A 162 10.48 -10.17 -3.45
CA ALA A 162 10.16 -9.00 -2.64
C ALA A 162 10.91 -7.76 -3.15
N HIS A 163 10.25 -6.62 -3.04
CA HIS A 163 10.83 -5.30 -3.25
C HIS A 163 10.66 -4.49 -1.97
N ALA A 164 11.75 -3.90 -1.50
CA ALA A 164 11.75 -3.05 -0.32
C ALA A 164 12.08 -1.61 -0.70
N ILE A 165 11.31 -0.65 -0.19
CA ILE A 165 11.59 0.79 -0.30
C ILE A 165 11.64 1.43 1.08
N MET A 166 12.56 2.36 1.23
CA MET A 166 12.74 3.11 2.47
C MET A 166 12.72 4.61 2.15
N TYR A 167 11.93 5.38 2.89
CA TYR A 167 11.80 6.82 2.69
C TYR A 167 11.47 7.55 3.99
N GLU A 168 11.86 8.82 4.08
CA GLU A 168 11.63 9.67 5.24
C GLU A 168 10.14 10.00 5.38
N ASP A 169 9.65 10.05 6.60
CA ASP A 169 8.28 10.47 6.86
C ASP A 169 8.17 12.00 6.70
N ILE A 170 7.28 12.46 5.84
CA ILE A 170 7.14 13.89 5.52
C ILE A 170 6.54 14.73 6.67
N TYR A 171 5.97 14.08 7.69
CA TYR A 171 5.36 14.75 8.84
C TYR A 171 6.19 14.60 10.12
N HIS A 172 7.15 13.66 10.12
CA HIS A 172 7.97 13.32 11.29
C HIS A 172 9.39 13.00 10.85
N GLU A 173 10.25 14.01 10.78
CA GLU A 173 11.64 13.92 10.30
C GLU A 173 12.51 12.90 11.07
N GLU A 174 12.11 12.57 12.31
CA GLU A 174 12.79 11.57 13.14
C GLU A 174 12.55 10.11 12.69
N TRP A 175 11.55 9.86 11.83
CA TRP A 175 11.13 8.52 11.43
C TRP A 175 11.24 8.28 9.93
N VAL A 176 11.56 7.03 9.64
CA VAL A 176 11.65 6.50 8.29
C VAL A 176 10.63 5.38 8.14
N ASN A 177 9.96 5.33 7.02
CA ASN A 177 9.05 4.27 6.64
C ASN A 177 9.81 3.24 5.80
N LEU A 178 9.59 1.96 6.06
CA LEU A 178 10.06 0.86 5.26
C LEU A 178 8.86 0.02 4.83
N GLU A 179 8.73 -0.15 3.53
CA GLU A 179 7.65 -0.88 2.88
C GLU A 179 8.22 -2.04 2.09
N ILE A 180 7.62 -3.23 2.23
CA ILE A 180 8.04 -4.44 1.53
C ILE A 180 6.82 -5.06 0.87
N TYR A 181 6.91 -5.34 -0.43
CA TYR A 181 5.84 -5.91 -1.23
C TYR A 181 6.42 -6.71 -2.41
N SER A 182 5.56 -7.33 -3.24
CA SER A 182 6.01 -8.13 -4.38
C SER A 182 6.84 -7.31 -5.38
N ASP A 183 7.97 -7.83 -5.83
CA ASP A 183 8.82 -7.23 -6.87
C ASP A 183 8.12 -7.10 -8.24
N ARG A 184 6.98 -7.79 -8.42
CA ARG A 184 6.11 -7.67 -9.59
C ARG A 184 5.24 -6.42 -9.59
N ALA A 185 5.20 -5.69 -8.46
CA ALA A 185 4.43 -4.47 -8.31
C ALA A 185 5.32 -3.23 -8.43
N SER A 186 4.88 -2.25 -9.19
CA SER A 186 5.42 -0.90 -9.18
C SER A 186 4.38 0.08 -9.73
N LYS A 187 4.52 1.35 -9.37
CA LYS A 187 3.68 2.42 -9.93
C LYS A 187 3.72 2.46 -11.45
N SER A 188 4.91 2.32 -12.03
CA SER A 188 5.09 2.34 -13.49
C SER A 188 4.48 1.12 -14.17
N ALA A 189 4.65 -0.09 -13.61
CA ALA A 189 4.05 -1.30 -14.14
C ALA A 189 2.52 -1.26 -14.09
N ALA A 190 1.95 -0.77 -12.98
CA ALA A 190 0.51 -0.60 -12.84
C ALA A 190 -0.05 0.40 -13.85
N LEU A 191 0.60 1.57 -14.02
CA LEU A 191 0.19 2.58 -14.98
C LEU A 191 0.26 2.08 -16.43
N ASN A 192 1.34 1.39 -16.80
CA ASN A 192 1.47 0.77 -18.11
C ASN A 192 0.36 -0.26 -18.39
N ARG A 193 -0.02 -1.02 -17.39
CA ARG A 193 -1.12 -1.98 -17.50
C ARG A 193 -2.48 -1.29 -17.69
N ILE A 194 -2.76 -0.25 -16.89
CA ILE A 194 -3.98 0.57 -17.05
C ILE A 194 -4.02 1.19 -18.45
N ARG A 195 -2.90 1.73 -18.93
CA ARG A 195 -2.76 2.28 -20.28
C ARG A 195 -3.10 1.24 -21.35
N GLN A 196 -2.56 0.03 -21.24
CA GLN A 196 -2.83 -1.06 -22.19
C GLN A 196 -4.30 -1.52 -22.16
N TRP A 197 -4.89 -1.66 -20.99
CA TRP A 197 -6.31 -2.06 -20.86
C TRP A 197 -7.26 -1.00 -21.42
N GLY A 198 -6.95 0.27 -21.21
CA GLY A 198 -7.76 1.38 -21.74
C GLY A 198 -7.48 1.73 -23.19
N GLY A 199 -6.48 1.12 -23.85
CA GLY A 199 -6.09 1.45 -25.24
C GLY A 199 -5.53 2.86 -25.39
N PHE A 200 -4.92 3.43 -24.33
CA PHE A 200 -4.37 4.78 -24.36
C PHE A 200 -2.98 4.81 -24.99
N ASP A 201 -2.75 5.70 -25.95
CA ASP A 201 -1.44 5.87 -26.58
C ASP A 201 -0.43 6.51 -25.64
N HIS A 202 -0.85 7.52 -24.87
CA HIS A 202 0.00 8.30 -23.98
C HIS A 202 -0.61 8.45 -22.59
N VAL A 203 0.25 8.67 -21.60
CA VAL A 203 -0.11 9.04 -20.23
C VAL A 203 0.68 10.29 -19.86
N ILE A 204 -0.02 11.28 -19.28
CA ILE A 204 0.55 12.52 -18.78
C ILE A 204 0.37 12.54 -17.25
N GLY A 205 1.43 12.86 -16.50
CA GLY A 205 1.40 12.95 -15.05
C GLY A 205 2.48 13.87 -14.49
#